data_d5e9e8eb21a1d2447176403e2a387512
#
_entry.id   d5e9e8eb21a1d2447176403e2a387512
#
_cell.length_a   1.000
_cell.length_b   1.000
_cell.length_c   1.000
_cell.angle_alpha   90.00
_cell.angle_beta   90.00
_cell.angle_gamma   90.00
#
_symmetry.space_group_name_H-M   'P 1'
#
loop_
_entity.id
_entity.type
_entity.pdbx_description
1 polymer ?
#
loop_
_entity_poly.entity_id
_entity_poly.type
_entity_poly.pdbx_seq_one_letter_code
_entity_poly.pdbx_strand_id
1 'polypeptide(L)'
;MKRFSYDEQRTILDECKSKGEALSVALVSDSRSYEDLVYSDEVDDSVLKSLPDFMPVDKRRSVANGVPCVSFFSGAGGLDIGFECAGFRTIADVEIVPMFCDTLRKNGHRVIVGPPYAAGDMSRPDEVIAELEKIGIPKDFPGVFHGGPPCQSFSIAANQRFNKNGENFKRTGFNHAKLGNLLFCYIDVILHFRPEVFLIENVDGLLTIDGGVQSAHACELLRNAGYDVTNPRVVNAADYGVPQKRMRTIIVGSRIGHFDYPETRPQLPVGSVFKTPIDGLPNHQTREHSAESVSRYMILGYGKRDKLGRVDRLDPFKPSKTIIAGGTGGGGRSHLHPFIPRTMSVRECARIQTFPDSYQFTGPVARQFTQCGNAVPPVLAYEMACAIHKSIYAKCKSHGENRQVKVSYKPPKVCEQMLLAVERKEVELSAAQKDKGWRGKVYSEKTTRR
;
A
#
# COMPACT_ATOMS: atom_id res chain seq x y z
N MET A 1 -11.62 30.50 -0.11
CA MET A 1 -12.33 31.07 1.08
C MET A 1 -11.30 31.35 2.17
N LYS A 2 -11.56 32.33 3.04
CA LYS A 2 -10.65 32.65 4.15
C LYS A 2 -10.87 31.61 5.24
N ARG A 3 -9.80 30.94 5.74
CA ARG A 3 -9.87 30.02 6.88
C ARG A 3 -10.48 30.69 8.11
N PHE A 4 -10.96 29.90 9.06
CA PHE A 4 -11.38 30.43 10.35
C PHE A 4 -10.26 31.20 11.04
N SER A 5 -10.59 32.25 11.80
CA SER A 5 -9.76 32.64 12.91
C SER A 5 -9.91 31.61 14.05
N TYR A 6 -8.91 31.55 14.94
CA TYR A 6 -8.95 30.63 16.07
C TYR A 6 -10.17 30.85 16.98
N ASP A 7 -10.53 32.12 17.22
CA ASP A 7 -11.66 32.47 18.08
C ASP A 7 -13.02 32.16 17.45
N GLU A 8 -13.21 32.45 16.15
CA GLU A 8 -14.42 32.03 15.41
C GLU A 8 -14.61 30.53 15.50
N GLN A 9 -13.54 29.76 15.27
CA GLN A 9 -13.59 28.30 15.34
C GLN A 9 -13.97 27.82 16.75
N ARG A 10 -13.39 28.41 17.81
CA ARG A 10 -13.75 28.06 19.18
C ARG A 10 -15.23 28.31 19.47
N THR A 11 -15.75 29.45 19.04
CA THR A 11 -17.18 29.81 19.23
C THR A 11 -18.10 28.75 18.61
N ILE A 12 -17.87 28.37 17.34
CA ILE A 12 -18.65 27.35 16.67
C ILE A 12 -18.54 25.99 17.38
N LEU A 13 -17.34 25.59 17.79
CA LEU A 13 -17.14 24.33 18.52
C LEU A 13 -17.87 24.31 19.86
N ASP A 14 -17.87 25.41 20.60
CA ASP A 14 -18.55 25.51 21.90
C ASP A 14 -20.08 25.55 21.73
N GLU A 15 -20.59 26.20 20.67
CA GLU A 15 -21.99 26.15 20.31
C GLU A 15 -22.44 24.73 19.93
N CYS A 16 -21.71 24.01 19.07
CA CYS A 16 -22.02 22.63 18.72
C CYS A 16 -22.08 21.72 19.96
N LYS A 17 -21.14 21.87 20.91
CA LYS A 17 -21.14 21.10 22.16
C LYS A 17 -22.34 21.42 23.04
N SER A 18 -22.70 22.70 23.16
CA SER A 18 -23.80 23.13 24.00
C SER A 18 -25.16 22.72 23.46
N LYS A 19 -25.34 22.74 22.14
CA LYS A 19 -26.57 22.39 21.43
C LYS A 19 -26.67 20.89 21.10
N GLY A 20 -25.58 20.11 21.24
CA GLY A 20 -25.50 18.73 20.78
C GLY A 20 -25.59 18.59 19.24
N GLU A 21 -25.22 19.63 18.52
CA GLU A 21 -25.26 19.70 17.06
C GLU A 21 -24.01 19.05 16.44
N ALA A 22 -24.19 18.36 15.31
CA ALA A 22 -23.07 17.80 14.56
C ALA A 22 -22.25 18.92 13.92
N LEU A 23 -20.93 18.89 14.13
CA LEU A 23 -20.01 19.91 13.59
C LEU A 23 -20.11 20.02 12.06
N SER A 24 -20.34 18.92 11.35
CA SER A 24 -20.53 18.93 9.89
C SER A 24 -21.72 19.79 9.46
N VAL A 25 -22.81 19.80 10.24
CA VAL A 25 -23.99 20.62 9.96
C VAL A 25 -23.70 22.10 10.19
N ALA A 26 -23.08 22.44 11.33
CA ALA A 26 -22.69 23.82 11.64
C ALA A 26 -21.73 24.40 10.59
N LEU A 27 -20.71 23.63 10.17
CA LEU A 27 -19.78 24.06 9.12
C LEU A 27 -20.49 24.36 7.80
N VAL A 28 -21.41 23.49 7.38
CA VAL A 28 -22.17 23.68 6.12
C VAL A 28 -23.06 24.91 6.21
N SER A 29 -23.73 25.18 7.35
CA SER A 29 -24.57 26.37 7.52
C SER A 29 -23.80 27.68 7.38
N ASP A 30 -22.50 27.66 7.75
CA ASP A 30 -21.59 28.81 7.59
C ASP A 30 -20.86 28.82 6.24
N SER A 31 -21.25 27.94 5.30
CA SER A 31 -20.55 27.76 4.01
C SER A 31 -19.07 27.41 4.18
N ARG A 32 -18.74 26.63 5.21
CA ARG A 32 -17.40 26.18 5.60
C ARG A 32 -17.28 24.66 5.52
N SER A 33 -16.08 24.17 5.66
CA SER A 33 -15.74 22.75 5.68
C SER A 33 -14.67 22.45 6.73
N TYR A 34 -14.35 21.16 6.90
CA TYR A 34 -13.21 20.75 7.73
C TYR A 34 -11.86 21.31 7.23
N GLU A 35 -11.75 21.68 5.94
CA GLU A 35 -10.53 22.25 5.35
C GLU A 35 -10.25 23.68 5.84
N ASP A 36 -11.27 24.38 6.35
CA ASP A 36 -11.16 25.73 6.85
C ASP A 36 -10.70 25.79 8.32
N LEU A 37 -10.65 24.66 9.01
CA LEU A 37 -10.24 24.56 10.40
C LEU A 37 -8.75 24.90 10.59
N VAL A 38 -8.40 25.49 11.74
CA VAL A 38 -7.05 25.94 12.07
C VAL A 38 -6.56 25.37 13.41
N TYR A 39 -5.25 25.21 13.53
CA TYR A 39 -4.58 24.93 14.79
C TYR A 39 -4.34 26.23 15.58
N SER A 40 -4.12 26.10 16.90
CA SER A 40 -3.80 27.24 17.80
C SER A 40 -2.43 27.85 17.52
N ASP A 41 -1.49 27.06 16.97
CA ASP A 41 -0.22 27.54 16.46
C ASP A 41 -0.44 27.96 15.00
N GLU A 42 -0.63 29.24 14.74
CA GLU A 42 -0.83 29.75 13.39
C GLU A 42 0.24 29.22 12.44
N VAL A 43 -0.19 28.44 11.45
CA VAL A 43 0.71 27.91 10.42
C VAL A 43 0.83 28.95 9.32
N ASP A 44 1.98 29.58 9.21
CA ASP A 44 2.30 30.48 8.10
C ASP A 44 2.58 29.65 6.83
N ASP A 45 2.04 30.08 5.69
CA ASP A 45 2.31 29.50 4.37
C ASP A 45 3.81 29.48 4.02
N SER A 46 4.63 30.31 4.68
CA SER A 46 6.10 30.29 4.56
C SER A 46 6.70 28.93 4.92
N VAL A 47 6.09 28.19 5.86
CA VAL A 47 6.51 26.84 6.27
C VAL A 47 6.51 25.89 5.07
N LEU A 48 5.44 25.87 4.28
CA LEU A 48 5.36 25.01 3.11
C LEU A 48 6.41 25.39 2.05
N LYS A 49 6.65 26.69 1.86
CA LYS A 49 7.65 27.16 0.88
C LYS A 49 9.08 26.79 1.27
N SER A 50 9.37 26.68 2.56
CA SER A 50 10.71 26.30 3.07
C SER A 50 11.04 24.82 2.90
N LEU A 51 10.04 23.97 2.71
CA LEU A 51 10.23 22.52 2.59
C LEU A 51 10.79 22.13 1.21
N PRO A 52 11.58 21.05 1.11
CA PRO A 52 12.06 20.54 -0.18
C PRO A 52 10.89 20.06 -1.05
N ASP A 53 11.11 20.03 -2.37
CA ASP A 53 10.09 19.54 -3.28
C ASP A 53 10.03 18.01 -3.29
N PHE A 54 8.82 17.48 -3.32
CA PHE A 54 8.58 16.05 -3.52
C PHE A 54 8.45 15.78 -5.02
N MET A 55 9.22 14.81 -5.51
CA MET A 55 9.10 14.32 -6.89
C MET A 55 8.22 13.06 -6.90
N PRO A 56 7.00 13.12 -7.45
CA PRO A 56 6.11 11.96 -7.60
C PRO A 56 6.77 10.85 -8.42
N VAL A 57 6.38 9.60 -8.17
CA VAL A 57 7.01 8.44 -8.81
C VAL A 57 6.80 8.44 -10.33
N ASP A 58 5.64 8.85 -10.81
CA ASP A 58 5.28 8.96 -12.24
C ASP A 58 6.01 10.09 -13.00
N LYS A 59 6.73 10.96 -12.28
CA LYS A 59 7.60 11.99 -12.86
C LYS A 59 9.08 11.61 -12.88
N ARG A 60 9.41 10.40 -12.39
CA ARG A 60 10.79 9.90 -12.36
C ARG A 60 11.18 9.29 -13.71
N ARG A 61 12.49 9.23 -13.96
CA ARG A 61 13.01 8.71 -15.22
C ARG A 61 12.90 7.19 -15.28
N SER A 62 12.32 6.65 -16.35
CA SER A 62 12.41 5.23 -16.66
C SER A 62 13.85 4.83 -17.02
N VAL A 63 14.29 3.67 -16.55
CA VAL A 63 15.64 3.12 -16.78
C VAL A 63 15.62 1.76 -17.47
N ALA A 64 14.57 0.94 -17.23
CA ALA A 64 14.40 -0.36 -17.86
C ALA A 64 13.65 -0.23 -19.20
N ASN A 65 13.86 -1.18 -20.10
CA ASN A 65 13.23 -1.19 -21.42
C ASN A 65 12.27 -2.38 -21.56
N GLY A 66 11.16 -2.30 -20.80
CA GLY A 66 10.06 -3.25 -20.93
C GLY A 66 10.36 -4.67 -20.43
N VAL A 67 11.32 -4.87 -19.53
CA VAL A 67 11.57 -6.18 -18.88
C VAL A 67 10.27 -6.66 -18.24
N PRO A 68 9.77 -7.89 -18.57
CA PRO A 68 8.50 -8.36 -18.05
C PRO A 68 8.56 -8.65 -16.56
N CYS A 69 7.45 -8.33 -15.87
CA CYS A 69 7.27 -8.65 -14.45
C CYS A 69 5.96 -9.39 -14.22
N VAL A 70 5.95 -10.28 -13.23
CA VAL A 70 4.74 -10.84 -12.63
C VAL A 70 4.69 -10.40 -11.18
N SER A 71 3.56 -9.84 -10.79
CA SER A 71 3.30 -9.34 -9.45
C SER A 71 2.53 -10.35 -8.63
N PHE A 72 2.99 -10.61 -7.41
CA PHE A 72 2.33 -11.52 -6.47
C PHE A 72 1.93 -10.78 -5.21
N PHE A 73 0.77 -11.15 -4.65
CA PHE A 73 0.18 -10.38 -3.55
C PHE A 73 0.06 -8.90 -3.90
N SER A 74 -0.38 -8.63 -5.12
CA SER A 74 -0.29 -7.30 -5.77
C SER A 74 -0.97 -6.20 -4.95
N GLY A 75 -1.98 -6.54 -4.15
CA GLY A 75 -2.66 -5.58 -3.29
C GLY A 75 -3.25 -4.43 -4.09
N ALA A 76 -2.86 -3.22 -3.76
CA ALA A 76 -3.21 -2.02 -4.52
C ALA A 76 -2.08 -1.57 -5.47
N GLY A 77 -1.25 -2.46 -5.97
CA GLY A 77 -0.28 -2.17 -7.02
C GLY A 77 0.91 -1.29 -6.60
N GLY A 78 1.25 -1.22 -5.32
CA GLY A 78 2.33 -0.34 -4.88
C GLY A 78 3.72 -0.73 -5.43
N LEU A 79 4.04 -2.04 -5.46
CA LEU A 79 5.24 -2.55 -6.11
C LEU A 79 5.16 -2.33 -7.62
N ASP A 80 4.02 -2.65 -8.22
CA ASP A 80 3.78 -2.55 -9.67
C ASP A 80 4.05 -1.15 -10.19
N ILE A 81 3.45 -0.14 -9.57
CA ILE A 81 3.66 1.28 -9.94
C ILE A 81 5.15 1.64 -9.93
N GLY A 82 5.89 1.21 -8.91
CA GLY A 82 7.32 1.49 -8.82
C GLY A 82 8.11 0.84 -9.94
N PHE A 83 7.86 -0.43 -10.22
CA PHE A 83 8.51 -1.18 -11.31
C PHE A 83 8.13 -0.61 -12.68
N GLU A 84 6.86 -0.30 -12.92
CA GLU A 84 6.39 0.31 -14.18
C GLU A 84 6.99 1.70 -14.41
N CYS A 85 7.03 2.54 -13.39
CA CYS A 85 7.71 3.85 -13.49
C CYS A 85 9.21 3.72 -13.76
N ALA A 86 9.85 2.65 -13.27
CA ALA A 86 11.24 2.34 -13.63
C ALA A 86 11.40 1.77 -15.05
N GLY A 87 10.29 1.48 -15.76
CA GLY A 87 10.25 1.00 -17.14
C GLY A 87 10.18 -0.51 -17.30
N PHE A 88 9.91 -1.24 -16.23
CA PHE A 88 9.51 -2.64 -16.31
C PHE A 88 8.06 -2.74 -16.80
N ARG A 89 7.63 -3.91 -17.21
CA ARG A 89 6.28 -4.13 -17.74
C ARG A 89 5.58 -5.24 -16.96
N THR A 90 4.63 -4.88 -16.10
CA THR A 90 3.76 -5.85 -15.42
C THR A 90 2.88 -6.56 -16.45
N ILE A 91 3.01 -7.86 -16.55
CA ILE A 91 2.27 -8.69 -17.53
C ILE A 91 1.19 -9.55 -16.88
N ALA A 92 1.26 -9.77 -15.59
CA ALA A 92 0.23 -10.46 -14.81
C ALA A 92 0.35 -10.06 -13.32
N ASP A 93 -0.81 -10.02 -12.68
CA ASP A 93 -0.98 -9.79 -11.23
C ASP A 93 -1.62 -11.01 -10.58
N VAL A 94 -1.21 -11.36 -9.36
CA VAL A 94 -1.83 -12.40 -8.54
C VAL A 94 -2.34 -11.77 -7.25
N GLU A 95 -3.68 -11.76 -7.08
CA GLU A 95 -4.33 -11.12 -5.92
C GLU A 95 -5.61 -11.87 -5.53
N ILE A 96 -5.75 -12.18 -4.24
CA ILE A 96 -6.90 -12.93 -3.70
C ILE A 96 -8.08 -12.02 -3.34
N VAL A 97 -7.82 -10.73 -3.05
CA VAL A 97 -8.87 -9.83 -2.54
C VAL A 97 -9.60 -9.16 -3.69
N PRO A 98 -10.88 -9.46 -3.89
CA PRO A 98 -11.66 -8.95 -5.02
C PRO A 98 -11.57 -7.44 -5.22
N MET A 99 -11.71 -6.68 -4.13
CA MET A 99 -11.67 -5.22 -4.16
C MET A 99 -10.29 -4.68 -4.56
N PHE A 100 -9.21 -5.41 -4.26
CA PHE A 100 -7.87 -5.04 -4.69
C PHE A 100 -7.70 -5.32 -6.18
N CYS A 101 -8.25 -6.45 -6.67
CA CYS A 101 -8.35 -6.71 -8.10
C CYS A 101 -9.12 -5.59 -8.83
N ASP A 102 -10.22 -5.08 -8.23
CA ASP A 102 -10.99 -3.97 -8.82
C ASP A 102 -10.17 -2.67 -8.84
N THR A 103 -9.36 -2.42 -7.83
CA THR A 103 -8.43 -1.29 -7.81
C THR A 103 -7.37 -1.43 -8.90
N LEU A 104 -6.76 -2.60 -9.05
CA LEU A 104 -5.79 -2.86 -10.12
C LEU A 104 -6.43 -2.63 -11.51
N ARG A 105 -7.62 -3.18 -11.77
CA ARG A 105 -8.36 -2.97 -13.04
C ARG A 105 -8.67 -1.52 -13.31
N LYS A 106 -9.09 -0.78 -12.27
CA LYS A 106 -9.41 0.65 -12.36
C LYS A 106 -8.21 1.49 -12.81
N ASN A 107 -7.00 1.03 -12.47
CA ASN A 107 -5.74 1.69 -12.81
C ASN A 107 -5.00 1.06 -14.01
N GLY A 108 -5.67 0.22 -14.79
CA GLY A 108 -5.16 -0.22 -16.09
C GLY A 108 -4.58 -1.63 -16.14
N HIS A 109 -4.47 -2.35 -15.02
CA HIS A 109 -4.04 -3.74 -15.02
C HIS A 109 -5.10 -4.63 -15.68
N ARG A 110 -4.70 -5.48 -16.63
CA ARG A 110 -5.63 -6.27 -17.47
C ARG A 110 -5.58 -7.76 -17.22
N VAL A 111 -4.43 -8.28 -16.83
CA VAL A 111 -4.20 -9.71 -16.63
C VAL A 111 -4.08 -9.98 -15.14
N ILE A 112 -5.18 -10.34 -14.48
CA ILE A 112 -5.23 -10.54 -13.05
C ILE A 112 -5.69 -11.98 -12.75
N VAL A 113 -4.78 -12.78 -12.19
CA VAL A 113 -5.08 -14.09 -11.61
C VAL A 113 -5.68 -13.84 -10.22
N GLY A 114 -6.98 -13.68 -10.21
CA GLY A 114 -7.74 -13.33 -9.02
C GLY A 114 -9.23 -13.18 -9.32
N PRO A 115 -10.08 -13.01 -8.28
CA PRO A 115 -11.51 -12.83 -8.46
C PRO A 115 -11.88 -11.70 -9.42
N PRO A 116 -12.95 -11.88 -10.23
CA PRO A 116 -13.87 -13.03 -10.24
C PRO A 116 -13.40 -14.18 -11.14
N TYR A 117 -12.25 -14.11 -11.80
CA TYR A 117 -11.84 -15.02 -12.86
C TYR A 117 -11.06 -16.24 -12.36
N ALA A 118 -10.31 -16.09 -11.31
CA ALA A 118 -9.54 -17.13 -10.63
C ALA A 118 -9.52 -16.85 -9.13
N ALA A 119 -9.08 -17.82 -8.33
CA ALA A 119 -9.02 -17.67 -6.88
C ALA A 119 -7.90 -16.69 -6.44
N GLY A 120 -6.77 -16.70 -7.12
CA GLY A 120 -5.58 -15.90 -6.75
C GLY A 120 -5.03 -16.24 -5.37
N ASP A 121 -5.34 -17.43 -4.85
CA ASP A 121 -5.01 -17.85 -3.47
C ASP A 121 -3.63 -18.50 -3.45
N MET A 122 -2.64 -17.73 -3.05
CA MET A 122 -1.25 -18.19 -2.90
C MET A 122 -1.05 -19.27 -1.83
N SER A 123 -2.03 -19.57 -0.97
CA SER A 123 -1.97 -20.73 -0.08
C SER A 123 -2.14 -22.06 -0.84
N ARG A 124 -2.47 -21.98 -2.13
CA ARG A 124 -2.61 -23.09 -3.07
C ARG A 124 -1.71 -22.83 -4.29
N PRO A 125 -0.39 -22.93 -4.14
CA PRO A 125 0.55 -22.53 -5.18
C PRO A 125 0.34 -23.30 -6.48
N ASP A 126 -0.06 -24.58 -6.44
CA ASP A 126 -0.31 -25.40 -7.63
C ASP A 126 -1.45 -24.82 -8.49
N GLU A 127 -2.52 -24.31 -7.86
CA GLU A 127 -3.63 -23.67 -8.58
C GLU A 127 -3.18 -22.37 -9.27
N VAL A 128 -2.36 -21.56 -8.58
CA VAL A 128 -1.80 -20.33 -9.15
C VAL A 128 -0.83 -20.62 -10.26
N ILE A 129 0.03 -21.62 -10.11
CA ILE A 129 0.96 -22.10 -11.14
C ILE A 129 0.18 -22.50 -12.40
N ALA A 130 -0.86 -23.33 -12.25
CA ALA A 130 -1.67 -23.78 -13.38
C ALA A 130 -2.34 -22.61 -14.13
N GLU A 131 -2.86 -21.60 -13.40
CA GLU A 131 -3.45 -20.41 -14.04
C GLU A 131 -2.39 -19.55 -14.75
N LEU A 132 -1.19 -19.39 -14.16
CA LEU A 132 -0.08 -18.66 -14.80
C LEU A 132 0.43 -19.38 -16.06
N GLU A 133 0.56 -20.72 -16.05
CA GLU A 133 0.92 -21.52 -17.25
C GLU A 133 -0.15 -21.38 -18.32
N LYS A 134 -1.41 -21.46 -17.97
CA LYS A 134 -2.56 -21.31 -18.87
C LYS A 134 -2.59 -19.98 -19.60
N ILE A 135 -2.17 -18.88 -18.94
CA ILE A 135 -2.06 -17.57 -19.58
C ILE A 135 -0.76 -17.37 -20.35
N GLY A 136 0.18 -18.32 -20.30
CA GLY A 136 1.41 -18.30 -21.09
C GLY A 136 2.65 -17.82 -20.37
N ILE A 137 2.70 -17.82 -19.04
CA ILE A 137 3.93 -17.56 -18.30
C ILE A 137 4.86 -18.79 -18.46
N PRO A 138 6.06 -18.63 -19.06
CA PRO A 138 6.95 -19.74 -19.32
C PRO A 138 7.79 -20.11 -18.09
N LYS A 139 8.29 -21.35 -18.07
CA LYS A 139 9.43 -21.74 -17.22
C LYS A 139 10.68 -20.99 -17.68
N ASP A 140 11.65 -20.84 -16.78
CA ASP A 140 12.82 -19.97 -16.96
C ASP A 140 12.42 -18.57 -17.40
N PHE A 141 11.45 -17.99 -16.67
CA PHE A 141 10.83 -16.70 -16.98
C PHE A 141 11.88 -15.60 -17.20
N PRO A 142 11.88 -14.93 -18.37
CA PRO A 142 12.92 -13.95 -18.73
C PRO A 142 12.64 -12.56 -18.14
N GLY A 143 12.46 -12.47 -16.84
CA GLY A 143 12.10 -11.22 -16.17
C GLY A 143 12.06 -11.34 -14.67
N VAL A 144 11.24 -10.48 -14.03
CA VAL A 144 11.19 -10.32 -12.58
C VAL A 144 9.89 -10.85 -12.01
N PHE A 145 9.97 -11.66 -10.95
CA PHE A 145 8.86 -11.91 -10.03
C PHE A 145 9.03 -11.02 -8.80
N HIS A 146 8.04 -10.22 -8.48
CA HIS A 146 8.05 -9.43 -7.24
C HIS A 146 6.78 -9.64 -6.44
N GLY A 147 6.89 -9.60 -5.11
CA GLY A 147 5.74 -9.78 -4.25
C GLY A 147 6.00 -9.49 -2.78
N GLY A 148 4.91 -9.17 -2.08
CA GLY A 148 4.91 -8.94 -0.63
C GLY A 148 3.97 -9.92 0.07
N PRO A 149 4.42 -11.15 0.40
CA PRO A 149 3.56 -12.09 1.14
C PRO A 149 3.05 -11.47 2.44
N PRO A 150 1.74 -11.63 2.76
CA PRO A 150 1.14 -11.02 3.94
C PRO A 150 1.84 -11.42 5.24
N CYS A 151 2.14 -10.43 6.06
CA CYS A 151 2.92 -10.56 7.28
C CYS A 151 2.11 -10.31 8.57
N GLN A 152 0.80 -10.50 8.56
CA GLN A 152 -0.02 -10.21 9.75
C GLN A 152 0.42 -10.97 11.00
N SER A 153 1.05 -12.11 10.84
CA SER A 153 1.65 -12.91 11.89
C SER A 153 3.05 -12.46 12.35
N PHE A 154 3.72 -11.57 11.58
CA PHE A 154 5.08 -11.11 11.84
C PHE A 154 5.15 -9.65 12.31
N SER A 155 4.12 -8.84 12.08
CA SER A 155 4.16 -7.39 12.29
C SER A 155 4.13 -7.00 13.78
N ILE A 156 4.98 -6.02 14.16
CA ILE A 156 4.95 -5.38 15.48
C ILE A 156 3.59 -4.70 15.72
N ALA A 157 2.98 -4.12 14.69
CA ALA A 157 1.67 -3.49 14.78
C ALA A 157 0.56 -4.49 15.14
N ALA A 158 0.72 -5.78 14.86
CA ALA A 158 -0.21 -6.82 15.28
C ALA A 158 -0.21 -7.01 16.80
N ASN A 159 0.93 -6.84 17.47
CA ASN A 159 1.05 -6.95 18.92
C ASN A 159 0.37 -5.82 19.69
N GLN A 160 0.11 -4.69 19.04
CA GLN A 160 -0.56 -3.54 19.65
C GLN A 160 -2.10 -3.65 19.62
N ARG A 161 -2.64 -4.70 19.01
CA ARG A 161 -4.07 -4.97 18.99
C ARG A 161 -4.44 -5.83 20.20
N PHE A 162 -5.33 -5.28 21.03
CA PHE A 162 -5.97 -6.03 22.11
C PHE A 162 -7.14 -6.84 21.53
N ASN A 163 -7.29 -8.08 21.98
CA ASN A 163 -8.53 -8.81 21.77
C ASN A 163 -9.66 -8.21 22.65
N LYS A 164 -10.89 -8.70 22.50
CA LYS A 164 -12.04 -8.25 23.30
C LYS A 164 -11.86 -8.45 24.81
N ASN A 165 -10.95 -9.33 25.22
CA ASN A 165 -10.65 -9.68 26.60
C ASN A 165 -9.44 -8.90 27.17
N GLY A 166 -8.90 -7.93 26.43
CA GLY A 166 -7.77 -7.10 26.87
C GLY A 166 -6.39 -7.72 26.70
N GLU A 167 -6.29 -8.94 26.16
CA GLU A 167 -5.01 -9.60 25.90
C GLU A 167 -4.34 -9.09 24.61
N ASN A 168 -3.04 -8.94 24.63
CA ASN A 168 -2.26 -8.58 23.45
C ASN A 168 -2.25 -9.73 22.43
N PHE A 169 -2.43 -9.37 21.16
CA PHE A 169 -2.30 -10.33 20.06
C PHE A 169 -0.84 -10.80 19.96
N LYS A 170 -0.57 -12.07 20.24
CA LYS A 170 0.78 -12.64 20.15
C LYS A 170 1.21 -12.79 18.68
N ARG A 171 2.49 -12.56 18.40
CA ARG A 171 3.08 -12.92 17.11
C ARG A 171 3.11 -14.43 17.00
N THR A 172 2.46 -14.96 15.97
CA THR A 172 2.47 -16.40 15.69
C THR A 172 3.44 -16.78 14.58
N GLY A 173 3.94 -15.77 13.82
CA GLY A 173 4.93 -16.01 12.79
C GLY A 173 4.52 -17.11 11.81
N PHE A 174 5.44 -18.01 11.53
CA PHE A 174 5.22 -19.18 10.66
C PHE A 174 4.22 -20.21 11.24
N ASN A 175 3.95 -20.18 12.55
CA ASN A 175 2.95 -21.04 13.18
C ASN A 175 1.51 -20.56 12.96
N HIS A 176 1.28 -19.50 12.20
CA HIS A 176 -0.07 -19.04 11.87
C HIS A 176 -0.71 -19.97 10.83
N ALA A 177 -1.78 -20.67 11.20
CA ALA A 177 -2.41 -21.72 10.39
C ALA A 177 -2.78 -21.33 8.95
N LYS A 178 -3.04 -20.04 8.66
CA LYS A 178 -3.46 -19.56 7.33
C LYS A 178 -2.43 -18.67 6.62
N LEU A 179 -1.52 -18.03 7.33
CA LEU A 179 -0.67 -16.97 6.76
C LEU A 179 0.83 -17.19 7.01
N GLY A 180 1.19 -18.09 7.93
CA GLY A 180 2.60 -18.33 8.26
C GLY A 180 3.39 -19.00 7.13
N ASN A 181 2.72 -19.69 6.22
CA ASN A 181 3.34 -20.47 5.14
C ASN A 181 3.40 -19.75 3.78
N LEU A 182 2.80 -18.56 3.63
CA LEU A 182 2.67 -17.90 2.32
C LEU A 182 4.02 -17.49 1.72
N LEU A 183 5.05 -17.28 2.52
CA LEU A 183 6.40 -17.06 2.03
C LEU A 183 6.91 -18.30 1.27
N PHE A 184 6.74 -19.49 1.82
CA PHE A 184 7.18 -20.74 1.20
C PHE A 184 6.33 -21.09 -0.03
N CYS A 185 5.02 -20.86 0.02
CA CYS A 185 4.16 -20.97 -1.15
C CYS A 185 4.61 -20.05 -2.30
N TYR A 186 5.09 -18.84 -1.99
CA TYR A 186 5.67 -17.97 -3.01
C TYR A 186 7.01 -18.48 -3.52
N ILE A 187 7.84 -19.04 -2.65
CA ILE A 187 9.10 -19.69 -3.05
C ILE A 187 8.81 -20.88 -3.99
N ASP A 188 7.79 -21.71 -3.73
CA ASP A 188 7.39 -22.80 -4.62
C ASP A 188 7.08 -22.29 -6.03
N VAL A 189 6.36 -21.18 -6.14
CA VAL A 189 6.08 -20.55 -7.44
C VAL A 189 7.36 -20.01 -8.10
N ILE A 190 8.26 -19.38 -7.33
CA ILE A 190 9.58 -18.94 -7.84
C ILE A 190 10.40 -20.13 -8.36
N LEU A 191 10.44 -21.22 -7.61
CA LEU A 191 11.18 -22.43 -7.98
C LEU A 191 10.60 -23.11 -9.23
N HIS A 192 9.28 -23.05 -9.41
CA HIS A 192 8.61 -23.62 -10.58
C HIS A 192 8.91 -22.84 -11.87
N PHE A 193 8.72 -21.52 -11.85
CA PHE A 193 8.90 -20.67 -13.03
C PHE A 193 10.33 -20.18 -13.23
N ARG A 194 11.19 -20.28 -12.23
CA ARG A 194 12.60 -19.90 -12.29
C ARG A 194 12.83 -18.52 -12.96
N PRO A 195 12.22 -17.41 -12.47
CA PRO A 195 12.46 -16.10 -13.06
C PRO A 195 13.94 -15.72 -13.03
N GLU A 196 14.37 -14.84 -13.94
CA GLU A 196 15.75 -14.32 -13.94
C GLU A 196 16.08 -13.63 -12.61
N VAL A 197 15.11 -12.88 -12.08
CA VAL A 197 15.24 -12.14 -10.82
C VAL A 197 13.95 -12.29 -10.00
N PHE A 198 14.06 -12.37 -8.71
CA PHE A 198 12.92 -12.19 -7.80
C PHE A 198 13.19 -11.11 -6.77
N LEU A 199 12.10 -10.46 -6.32
CA LEU A 199 12.09 -9.58 -5.16
C LEU A 199 10.98 -10.00 -4.21
N ILE A 200 11.32 -10.23 -2.95
CA ILE A 200 10.37 -10.50 -1.86
C ILE A 200 10.43 -9.33 -0.88
N GLU A 201 9.28 -8.66 -0.65
CA GLU A 201 9.13 -7.64 0.38
C GLU A 201 8.39 -8.21 1.58
N ASN A 202 8.81 -7.80 2.77
CA ASN A 202 8.11 -8.15 4.01
C ASN A 202 8.35 -7.10 5.11
N VAL A 203 7.71 -7.26 6.26
CA VAL A 203 8.01 -6.40 7.42
C VAL A 203 9.35 -6.76 8.03
N ASP A 204 9.89 -5.82 8.82
CA ASP A 204 11.17 -5.96 9.55
C ASP A 204 11.25 -7.20 10.45
N GLY A 205 10.11 -7.63 11.02
CA GLY A 205 10.03 -8.81 11.86
C GLY A 205 10.39 -10.13 11.17
N LEU A 206 10.41 -10.21 9.83
CA LEU A 206 10.72 -11.44 9.11
C LEU A 206 12.10 -12.00 9.46
N LEU A 207 13.11 -11.16 9.61
CA LEU A 207 14.49 -11.58 9.87
C LEU A 207 14.75 -11.94 11.34
N THR A 208 13.84 -11.62 12.25
CA THR A 208 14.07 -11.79 13.70
C THR A 208 13.10 -12.75 14.35
N ILE A 209 11.98 -13.05 13.72
CA ILE A 209 11.03 -14.02 14.26
C ILE A 209 11.63 -15.43 14.24
N ASP A 210 11.32 -16.22 15.23
CA ASP A 210 11.83 -17.58 15.41
C ASP A 210 13.37 -17.65 15.32
N GLY A 211 14.06 -16.60 15.79
CA GLY A 211 15.52 -16.48 15.72
C GLY A 211 16.08 -16.34 14.30
N GLY A 212 15.22 -16.04 13.29
CA GLY A 212 15.61 -15.90 11.90
C GLY A 212 15.81 -17.23 11.14
N VAL A 213 15.53 -18.37 11.77
CA VAL A 213 15.75 -19.71 11.19
C VAL A 213 14.98 -19.88 9.88
N GLN A 214 13.70 -19.48 9.86
CA GLN A 214 12.85 -19.68 8.68
C GLN A 214 13.26 -18.78 7.51
N SER A 215 13.65 -17.54 7.79
CA SER A 215 14.14 -16.65 6.74
C SER A 215 15.49 -17.10 6.16
N ALA A 216 16.38 -17.66 7.03
CA ALA A 216 17.62 -18.28 6.60
C ALA A 216 17.35 -19.49 5.70
N HIS A 217 16.44 -20.39 6.12
CA HIS A 217 16.01 -21.56 5.34
C HIS A 217 15.41 -21.17 3.99
N ALA A 218 14.55 -20.14 3.94
CA ALA A 218 14.01 -19.62 2.71
C ALA A 218 15.11 -19.15 1.73
N CYS A 219 16.11 -18.42 2.23
CA CYS A 219 17.25 -17.99 1.43
C CYS A 219 18.12 -19.18 0.97
N GLU A 220 18.29 -20.20 1.80
CA GLU A 220 19.04 -21.42 1.46
C GLU A 220 18.36 -22.21 0.34
N LEU A 221 17.05 -22.41 0.39
CA LEU A 221 16.27 -23.05 -0.68
C LEU A 221 16.50 -22.36 -2.02
N LEU A 222 16.43 -21.03 -2.02
CA LEU A 222 16.61 -20.23 -3.23
C LEU A 222 18.07 -20.28 -3.75
N ARG A 223 19.07 -20.28 -2.87
CA ARG A 223 20.48 -20.46 -3.25
C ARG A 223 20.73 -21.84 -3.84
N ASN A 224 20.19 -22.89 -3.23
CA ASN A 224 20.28 -24.27 -3.73
C ASN A 224 19.63 -24.44 -5.12
N ALA A 225 18.65 -23.60 -5.44
CA ALA A 225 18.03 -23.54 -6.78
C ALA A 225 18.84 -22.72 -7.81
N GLY A 226 20.02 -22.24 -7.44
CA GLY A 226 20.95 -21.54 -8.35
C GLY A 226 20.77 -20.02 -8.40
N TYR A 227 20.08 -19.42 -7.41
CA TYR A 227 20.03 -17.96 -7.31
C TYR A 227 21.20 -17.41 -6.49
N ASP A 228 21.81 -16.34 -6.96
CA ASP A 228 22.61 -15.45 -6.13
C ASP A 228 21.65 -14.60 -5.28
N VAL A 229 21.46 -15.03 -4.03
CA VAL A 229 20.57 -14.34 -3.07
C VAL A 229 21.41 -13.38 -2.26
N THR A 230 21.27 -12.09 -2.56
CA THR A 230 21.92 -11.02 -1.79
C THR A 230 21.45 -11.04 -0.34
N ASN A 231 22.35 -10.76 0.61
CA ASN A 231 22.00 -10.77 2.03
C ASN A 231 20.79 -9.87 2.31
N PRO A 232 19.69 -10.42 2.86
CA PRO A 232 18.49 -9.65 3.16
C PRO A 232 18.78 -8.46 4.06
N ARG A 233 18.14 -7.33 3.77
CA ARG A 233 18.27 -6.12 4.57
C ARG A 233 16.90 -5.59 5.00
N VAL A 234 16.87 -5.05 6.23
CA VAL A 234 15.79 -4.16 6.65
C VAL A 234 16.13 -2.77 6.17
N VAL A 235 15.33 -2.23 5.27
CA VAL A 235 15.48 -0.87 4.74
C VAL A 235 14.42 0.04 5.33
N ASN A 236 14.77 1.29 5.59
CA ASN A 236 13.79 2.32 5.94
C ASN A 236 13.40 3.09 4.68
N ALA A 237 12.14 3.06 4.29
CA ALA A 237 11.64 3.74 3.10
C ALA A 237 11.99 5.23 3.07
N ALA A 238 12.12 5.88 4.25
CA ALA A 238 12.52 7.28 4.33
C ALA A 238 13.91 7.55 3.73
N ASP A 239 14.83 6.58 3.78
CA ASP A 239 16.19 6.70 3.26
C ASP A 239 16.24 6.56 1.74
N TYR A 240 15.10 6.34 1.10
CA TYR A 240 14.94 6.17 -0.36
C TYR A 240 13.96 7.18 -0.97
N GLY A 241 13.71 8.31 -0.27
CA GLY A 241 12.90 9.42 -0.77
C GLY A 241 11.38 9.27 -0.54
N VAL A 242 10.97 8.35 0.34
CA VAL A 242 9.59 8.26 0.82
C VAL A 242 9.44 9.16 2.05
N PRO A 243 8.46 10.07 2.14
CA PRO A 243 8.30 10.97 3.29
C PRO A 243 7.68 10.26 4.51
N GLN A 244 8.11 9.02 4.75
CA GLN A 244 7.56 8.13 5.78
C GLN A 244 8.62 7.17 6.31
N LYS A 245 8.76 7.06 7.63
CA LYS A 245 9.52 6.01 8.29
C LYS A 245 8.75 4.70 8.20
N ARG A 246 9.22 3.79 7.36
CA ARG A 246 8.59 2.49 7.12
C ARG A 246 9.66 1.44 6.92
N MET A 247 9.85 0.61 7.94
CA MET A 247 10.85 -0.45 7.91
C MET A 247 10.33 -1.64 7.10
N ARG A 248 11.14 -2.14 6.16
CA ARG A 248 10.80 -3.29 5.31
C ARG A 248 12.00 -4.18 5.07
N THR A 249 11.79 -5.48 5.17
CA THR A 249 12.75 -6.48 4.72
C THR A 249 12.65 -6.62 3.20
N ILE A 250 13.78 -6.54 2.53
CA ILE A 250 13.90 -6.79 1.09
C ILE A 250 14.84 -7.96 0.88
N ILE A 251 14.39 -8.96 0.12
CA ILE A 251 15.16 -10.12 -0.32
C ILE A 251 15.16 -10.12 -1.84
N VAL A 252 16.34 -10.07 -2.46
CA VAL A 252 16.50 -10.15 -3.92
C VAL A 252 17.43 -11.29 -4.25
N GLY A 253 17.03 -12.08 -5.24
CA GLY A 253 17.89 -13.10 -5.83
C GLY A 253 17.83 -13.06 -7.34
N SER A 254 18.95 -13.43 -7.97
CA SER A 254 19.10 -13.42 -9.42
C SER A 254 19.88 -14.64 -9.90
N ARG A 255 19.52 -15.14 -11.10
CA ARG A 255 20.27 -16.20 -11.82
C ARG A 255 21.23 -15.63 -12.86
N ILE A 256 21.20 -14.32 -13.10
CA ILE A 256 21.90 -13.70 -14.22
C ILE A 256 22.87 -12.59 -13.80
N GLY A 257 23.04 -12.32 -12.52
CA GLY A 257 23.96 -11.32 -12.01
C GLY A 257 23.75 -11.07 -10.52
N HIS A 258 24.57 -10.23 -9.92
CA HIS A 258 24.50 -9.86 -8.50
C HIS A 258 23.65 -8.61 -8.31
N PHE A 259 22.82 -8.58 -7.26
CA PHE A 259 22.06 -7.41 -6.88
C PHE A 259 22.80 -6.55 -5.86
N ASP A 260 22.91 -5.27 -6.17
CA ASP A 260 23.42 -4.24 -5.27
C ASP A 260 22.27 -3.36 -4.78
N TYR A 261 22.11 -3.18 -3.46
CA TYR A 261 21.11 -2.26 -2.91
C TYR A 261 21.39 -0.82 -3.36
N PRO A 262 20.33 -0.02 -3.63
CA PRO A 262 20.50 1.38 -3.98
C PRO A 262 21.14 2.18 -2.83
N GLU A 263 21.82 3.27 -3.16
CA GLU A 263 22.35 4.21 -2.19
C GLU A 263 21.22 4.94 -1.46
N THR A 264 21.45 5.23 -0.18
CA THR A 264 20.51 6.01 0.64
C THR A 264 20.57 7.49 0.28
N ARG A 265 19.50 8.21 0.57
CA ARG A 265 19.34 9.65 0.33
C ARG A 265 18.92 10.37 1.61
N PRO A 266 19.11 11.69 1.70
CA PRO A 266 18.54 12.49 2.79
C PRO A 266 17.03 12.27 2.89
N GLN A 267 16.55 12.12 4.12
CA GLN A 267 15.14 11.88 4.38
C GLN A 267 14.28 13.09 4.01
N LEU A 268 13.17 12.83 3.33
CA LEU A 268 12.21 13.86 2.93
C LEU A 268 11.17 14.10 4.04
N PRO A 269 10.95 15.35 4.47
CA PRO A 269 9.91 15.67 5.44
C PRO A 269 8.52 15.49 4.85
N VAL A 270 7.56 15.06 5.69
CA VAL A 270 6.18 14.75 5.23
C VAL A 270 5.45 15.99 4.72
N GLY A 271 5.81 17.18 5.20
CA GLY A 271 5.21 18.42 4.72
C GLY A 271 5.40 18.67 3.24
N SER A 272 6.43 18.10 2.62
CA SER A 272 6.72 18.25 1.18
C SER A 272 5.57 17.78 0.28
N VAL A 273 4.78 16.78 0.68
CA VAL A 273 3.66 16.26 -0.12
C VAL A 273 2.40 17.12 -0.05
N PHE A 274 2.37 18.12 0.84
CA PHE A 274 1.26 19.05 0.99
C PHE A 274 1.48 20.38 0.26
N LYS A 275 2.62 20.57 -0.41
CA LYS A 275 2.90 21.79 -1.20
C LYS A 275 1.97 21.91 -2.41
N THR A 276 1.51 20.81 -2.95
CA THR A 276 0.62 20.78 -4.12
C THR A 276 -0.84 20.71 -3.68
N PRO A 277 -1.75 21.48 -4.25
CA PRO A 277 -3.19 21.40 -3.97
C PRO A 277 -3.72 19.97 -4.14
N ILE A 278 -4.74 19.63 -3.39
CA ILE A 278 -5.34 18.29 -3.36
C ILE A 278 -6.81 18.31 -3.76
N ASP A 279 -7.41 19.49 -3.88
CA ASP A 279 -8.82 19.66 -4.20
C ASP A 279 -9.17 19.01 -5.54
N GLY A 280 -10.31 18.34 -5.57
CA GLY A 280 -10.80 17.65 -6.76
C GLY A 280 -10.10 16.34 -7.09
N LEU A 281 -9.07 15.92 -6.33
CA LEU A 281 -8.40 14.64 -6.56
C LEU A 281 -9.25 13.45 -6.08
N PRO A 282 -9.14 12.28 -6.74
CA PRO A 282 -9.88 11.09 -6.34
C PRO A 282 -9.45 10.62 -4.93
N ASN A 283 -10.39 10.04 -4.19
CA ASN A 283 -10.20 9.53 -2.83
C ASN A 283 -9.84 10.60 -1.77
N HIS A 284 -10.06 11.89 -2.07
CA HIS A 284 -9.93 12.97 -1.09
C HIS A 284 -11.26 13.20 -0.36
N GLN A 285 -11.65 12.23 0.46
CA GLN A 285 -12.79 12.35 1.36
C GLN A 285 -12.29 12.39 2.79
N THR A 286 -12.61 13.46 3.50
CA THR A 286 -12.30 13.60 4.92
C THR A 286 -13.40 12.99 5.77
N ARG A 287 -13.07 12.61 7.00
CA ARG A 287 -14.02 12.08 7.96
C ARG A 287 -14.70 13.21 8.71
N GLU A 288 -15.93 12.98 9.10
CA GLU A 288 -16.57 13.81 10.09
C GLU A 288 -15.92 13.62 11.46
N HIS A 289 -15.79 14.71 12.18
CA HIS A 289 -15.27 14.77 13.54
C HIS A 289 -16.27 15.50 14.42
N SER A 290 -16.43 15.04 15.67
CA SER A 290 -17.22 15.80 16.64
C SER A 290 -16.49 17.06 17.08
N ALA A 291 -17.25 18.04 17.54
CA ALA A 291 -16.69 19.31 18.08
C ALA A 291 -15.70 19.06 19.24
N GLU A 292 -15.96 18.07 20.11
CA GLU A 292 -15.05 17.67 21.18
C GLU A 292 -13.73 17.15 20.64
N SER A 293 -13.77 16.37 19.56
CA SER A 293 -12.56 15.84 18.93
C SER A 293 -11.72 16.94 18.33
N VAL A 294 -12.32 17.84 17.55
CA VAL A 294 -11.62 18.99 16.94
C VAL A 294 -11.07 19.91 18.01
N SER A 295 -11.80 20.19 19.09
CA SER A 295 -11.32 21.00 20.22
C SER A 295 -10.06 20.44 20.89
N ARG A 296 -9.92 19.10 20.93
CA ARG A 296 -8.68 18.48 21.43
C ARG A 296 -7.57 18.49 20.39
N TYR A 297 -7.90 18.36 19.12
CA TYR A 297 -6.90 18.31 18.05
C TYR A 297 -6.27 19.70 17.82
N MET A 298 -7.07 20.75 17.77
CA MET A 298 -6.65 22.11 17.42
C MET A 298 -5.56 22.70 18.33
N ILE A 299 -5.40 22.18 19.55
CA ILE A 299 -4.38 22.64 20.50
C ILE A 299 -3.09 21.79 20.49
N LEU A 300 -3.02 20.77 19.63
CA LEU A 300 -1.85 19.90 19.56
C LEU A 300 -0.73 20.55 18.75
N GLY A 301 0.44 20.69 19.34
CA GLY A 301 1.66 21.03 18.60
C GLY A 301 2.14 19.90 17.67
N TYR A 302 3.08 20.20 16.78
CA TYR A 302 3.67 19.24 15.87
C TYR A 302 4.26 18.00 16.57
N GLY A 303 3.99 16.82 16.06
CA GLY A 303 4.45 15.55 16.61
C GLY A 303 3.78 15.12 17.92
N LYS A 304 2.85 15.91 18.47
CA LYS A 304 2.14 15.60 19.72
C LYS A 304 0.95 14.68 19.48
N ARG A 305 0.61 13.91 20.51
CA ARG A 305 -0.44 12.90 20.48
C ARG A 305 -1.66 13.32 21.27
N ASP A 306 -2.85 13.15 20.68
CA ASP A 306 -4.13 13.16 21.41
C ASP A 306 -4.28 11.88 22.22
N LYS A 307 -4.27 12.00 23.55
CA LYS A 307 -4.33 10.86 24.47
C LYS A 307 -5.66 10.09 24.38
N LEU A 308 -6.76 10.77 24.12
CA LEU A 308 -8.10 10.15 24.04
C LEU A 308 -8.37 9.54 22.67
N GLY A 309 -8.08 10.28 21.61
CA GLY A 309 -8.30 9.84 20.23
C GLY A 309 -7.25 8.90 19.68
N ARG A 310 -6.11 8.72 20.37
CA ARG A 310 -4.97 7.90 19.93
C ARG A 310 -4.42 8.29 18.55
N VAL A 311 -4.51 9.57 18.20
CA VAL A 311 -4.01 10.15 16.96
C VAL A 311 -2.85 11.08 17.24
N ASP A 312 -1.92 11.18 16.29
CA ASP A 312 -0.75 12.06 16.39
C ASP A 312 -0.86 13.16 15.33
N ARG A 313 -0.65 14.43 15.69
CA ARG A 313 -0.43 15.48 14.68
C ARG A 313 0.92 15.27 14.02
N LEU A 314 0.96 15.18 12.70
CA LEU A 314 2.22 15.04 11.97
C LEU A 314 3.12 16.27 12.17
N ASP A 315 4.43 16.03 12.24
CA ASP A 315 5.45 17.08 12.23
C ASP A 315 5.87 17.28 10.74
N PRO A 316 5.54 18.43 10.13
CA PRO A 316 5.80 18.64 8.70
C PRO A 316 7.28 18.65 8.33
N PHE A 317 8.18 18.83 9.30
CA PHE A 317 9.63 18.90 9.11
C PHE A 317 10.33 17.54 9.19
N LYS A 318 9.61 16.48 9.47
CA LYS A 318 10.14 15.11 9.61
C LYS A 318 9.38 14.13 8.73
N PRO A 319 9.96 12.99 8.35
CA PRO A 319 9.20 11.90 7.77
C PRO A 319 8.07 11.47 8.71
N SER A 320 6.89 11.16 8.17
CA SER A 320 5.77 10.65 8.97
C SER A 320 6.11 9.33 9.65
N LYS A 321 5.33 8.96 10.66
CA LYS A 321 5.25 7.57 11.11
C LYS A 321 4.59 6.71 10.03
N THR A 322 4.73 5.39 10.15
CA THR A 322 4.14 4.44 9.21
C THR A 322 2.62 4.64 9.07
N ILE A 323 2.16 4.84 7.85
CA ILE A 323 0.73 4.78 7.50
C ILE A 323 0.28 3.34 7.67
N ILE A 324 -0.65 3.10 8.59
CA ILE A 324 -1.15 1.77 8.93
C ILE A 324 -2.45 1.46 8.21
N ALA A 325 -2.59 0.20 7.80
CA ALA A 325 -3.79 -0.29 7.12
C ALA A 325 -5.08 -0.16 7.94
N GLY A 326 -4.96 -0.07 9.26
CA GLY A 326 -6.11 -0.17 10.15
C GLY A 326 -6.75 -1.56 10.12
N GLY A 327 -7.46 -1.95 11.18
CA GLY A 327 -8.26 -3.16 11.19
C GLY A 327 -9.61 -2.97 10.49
N THR A 328 -10.52 -3.95 10.65
CA THR A 328 -11.90 -3.91 10.14
C THR A 328 -12.72 -2.68 10.58
N GLY A 329 -12.26 -1.94 11.60
CA GLY A 329 -12.86 -0.71 12.11
C GLY A 329 -12.37 0.60 11.47
N GLY A 330 -11.58 0.55 10.42
CA GLY A 330 -11.10 1.72 9.65
C GLY A 330 -9.62 2.04 9.86
N GLY A 331 -8.90 2.09 8.76
CA GLY A 331 -7.50 2.47 8.67
C GLY A 331 -7.28 3.99 8.68
N GLY A 332 -6.02 4.40 8.76
CA GLY A 332 -5.63 5.81 8.60
C GLY A 332 -5.97 6.74 9.77
N ARG A 333 -6.48 6.21 10.90
CA ARG A 333 -6.88 7.02 12.05
C ARG A 333 -5.72 7.48 12.95
N SER A 334 -4.51 7.05 12.67
CA SER A 334 -3.38 7.31 13.57
C SER A 334 -2.77 8.70 13.43
N HIS A 335 -3.10 9.44 12.35
CA HIS A 335 -2.48 10.71 12.05
C HIS A 335 -3.49 11.82 11.80
N LEU A 336 -3.21 12.99 12.41
CA LEU A 336 -3.84 14.26 12.06
C LEU A 336 -3.00 14.96 10.99
N HIS A 337 -3.68 15.67 10.11
CA HIS A 337 -3.05 16.51 9.12
C HIS A 337 -2.17 17.58 9.82
N PRO A 338 -0.96 17.88 9.32
CA PRO A 338 -0.05 18.80 10.01
C PRO A 338 -0.59 20.24 10.12
N PHE A 339 -1.43 20.67 9.16
CA PHE A 339 -1.89 22.05 9.03
C PHE A 339 -3.40 22.24 9.26
N ILE A 340 -4.16 21.17 9.44
CA ILE A 340 -5.62 21.20 9.61
C ILE A 340 -6.00 20.20 10.72
N PRO A 341 -6.75 20.59 11.77
CA PRO A 341 -7.03 19.72 12.93
C PRO A 341 -8.10 18.65 12.62
N ARG A 342 -7.83 17.83 11.63
CA ARG A 342 -8.60 16.66 11.22
C ARG A 342 -7.69 15.46 10.92
N THR A 343 -8.28 14.27 10.87
CA THR A 343 -7.54 13.10 10.39
C THR A 343 -7.28 13.20 8.88
N MET A 344 -6.25 12.49 8.43
CA MET A 344 -5.87 12.43 7.02
C MET A 344 -6.96 11.80 6.15
N SER A 345 -7.11 12.28 4.92
CA SER A 345 -7.86 11.60 3.88
C SER A 345 -7.08 10.41 3.30
N VAL A 346 -7.76 9.57 2.50
CA VAL A 346 -7.09 8.47 1.78
C VAL A 346 -6.04 9.04 0.81
N ARG A 347 -6.37 10.12 0.08
CA ARG A 347 -5.45 10.77 -0.88
C ARG A 347 -4.20 11.31 -0.21
N GLU A 348 -4.33 11.92 0.94
CA GLU A 348 -3.19 12.41 1.72
C GLU A 348 -2.30 11.26 2.20
N CYS A 349 -2.91 10.18 2.71
CA CYS A 349 -2.17 8.96 3.04
C CYS A 349 -1.49 8.34 1.81
N ALA A 350 -2.15 8.37 0.66
CA ALA A 350 -1.60 7.87 -0.60
C ALA A 350 -0.40 8.71 -1.08
N ARG A 351 -0.44 10.02 -0.95
CA ARG A 351 0.72 10.89 -1.23
C ARG A 351 1.90 10.61 -0.30
N ILE A 352 1.65 10.39 1.00
CA ILE A 352 2.69 10.00 1.95
C ILE A 352 3.27 8.62 1.61
N GLN A 353 2.43 7.70 1.11
CA GLN A 353 2.83 6.41 0.57
C GLN A 353 3.42 6.52 -0.85
N THR A 354 3.46 7.71 -1.42
CA THR A 354 4.03 8.01 -2.74
C THR A 354 3.27 7.46 -3.95
N PHE A 355 1.97 7.18 -3.81
CA PHE A 355 1.11 6.90 -4.96
C PHE A 355 0.92 8.15 -5.83
N PRO A 356 0.82 8.01 -7.15
CA PRO A 356 0.45 9.12 -8.05
C PRO A 356 -0.94 9.68 -7.71
N ASP A 357 -1.15 10.98 -7.93
CA ASP A 357 -2.44 11.62 -7.67
C ASP A 357 -3.57 11.10 -8.57
N SER A 358 -3.24 10.61 -9.75
CA SER A 358 -4.18 9.98 -10.68
C SER A 358 -4.65 8.58 -10.24
N TYR A 359 -3.92 7.91 -9.34
CA TYR A 359 -4.23 6.56 -8.90
C TYR A 359 -5.52 6.51 -8.08
N GLN A 360 -6.44 5.59 -8.40
CA GLN A 360 -7.77 5.51 -7.78
C GLN A 360 -7.93 4.22 -6.97
N PHE A 361 -8.22 4.35 -5.69
CA PHE A 361 -8.59 3.22 -4.83
C PHE A 361 -10.10 2.99 -4.91
N THR A 362 -10.53 1.76 -5.08
CA THR A 362 -11.95 1.37 -5.15
C THR A 362 -12.48 0.88 -3.81
N GLY A 363 -13.80 0.81 -3.70
CA GLY A 363 -14.51 0.30 -2.53
C GLY A 363 -14.73 1.33 -1.41
N PRO A 364 -15.28 0.91 -0.25
CA PRO A 364 -15.55 1.81 0.86
C PRO A 364 -14.27 2.47 1.41
N VAL A 365 -14.39 3.71 1.91
CA VAL A 365 -13.27 4.54 2.39
C VAL A 365 -12.36 3.79 3.38
N ALA A 366 -12.96 3.03 4.33
CA ALA A 366 -12.17 2.21 5.27
C ALA A 366 -11.26 1.17 4.57
N ARG A 367 -11.72 0.63 3.44
CA ARG A 367 -10.95 -0.33 2.65
C ARG A 367 -9.92 0.34 1.76
N GLN A 368 -10.19 1.56 1.30
CA GLN A 368 -9.19 2.37 0.60
C GLN A 368 -7.99 2.69 1.52
N PHE A 369 -8.23 3.03 2.79
CA PHE A 369 -7.15 3.16 3.78
C PHE A 369 -6.39 1.85 3.98
N THR A 370 -7.08 0.71 3.99
CA THR A 370 -6.43 -0.61 4.11
C THR A 370 -5.51 -0.89 2.92
N GLN A 371 -5.97 -0.60 1.72
CA GLN A 371 -5.19 -0.73 0.49
C GLN A 371 -3.94 0.15 0.54
N CYS A 372 -4.12 1.42 0.84
CA CYS A 372 -3.04 2.38 0.95
C CYS A 372 -1.99 1.96 2.02
N GLY A 373 -2.44 1.61 3.22
CA GLY A 373 -1.54 1.27 4.34
C GLY A 373 -0.82 -0.07 4.19
N ASN A 374 -1.40 -1.04 3.47
CA ASN A 374 -0.75 -2.33 3.20
C ASN A 374 0.33 -2.22 2.11
N ALA A 375 0.17 -1.28 1.20
CA ALA A 375 1.03 -1.19 0.03
C ALA A 375 2.51 -0.93 0.38
N VAL A 376 3.38 -1.42 -0.47
CA VAL A 376 4.78 -0.96 -0.54
C VAL A 376 4.76 0.44 -1.18
N PRO A 377 5.49 1.42 -0.63
CA PRO A 377 5.54 2.75 -1.25
C PRO A 377 6.11 2.68 -2.67
N PRO A 378 5.40 3.17 -3.70
CA PRO A 378 5.87 3.15 -5.08
C PRO A 378 7.27 3.73 -5.31
N VAL A 379 7.67 4.77 -4.58
CA VAL A 379 9.03 5.32 -4.68
C VAL A 379 10.07 4.33 -4.16
N LEU A 380 9.81 3.61 -3.05
CA LEU A 380 10.72 2.55 -2.59
C LEU A 380 10.83 1.43 -3.63
N ALA A 381 9.70 1.00 -4.19
CA ALA A 381 9.67 -0.01 -5.25
C ALA A 381 10.44 0.44 -6.50
N TYR A 382 10.29 1.70 -6.90
CA TYR A 382 11.04 2.30 -8.00
C TYR A 382 12.55 2.27 -7.76
N GLU A 383 13.02 2.63 -6.57
CA GLU A 383 14.46 2.61 -6.25
C GLU A 383 15.02 1.18 -6.28
N MET A 384 14.25 0.20 -5.78
CA MET A 384 14.65 -1.23 -5.87
C MET A 384 14.67 -1.71 -7.33
N ALA A 385 13.67 -1.35 -8.13
CA ALA A 385 13.61 -1.70 -9.55
C ALA A 385 14.75 -1.07 -10.34
N CYS A 386 15.07 0.20 -10.10
CA CYS A 386 16.25 0.87 -10.69
C CYS A 386 17.57 0.18 -10.31
N ALA A 387 17.69 -0.25 -9.05
CA ALA A 387 18.87 -0.99 -8.58
C ALA A 387 18.99 -2.37 -9.25
N ILE A 388 17.88 -3.10 -9.39
CA ILE A 388 17.84 -4.37 -10.15
C ILE A 388 18.27 -4.12 -11.60
N HIS A 389 17.75 -3.11 -12.26
CA HIS A 389 18.17 -2.79 -13.63
C HIS A 389 19.66 -2.46 -13.70
N LYS A 390 20.17 -1.55 -12.86
CA LYS A 390 21.55 -1.08 -12.85
C LYS A 390 22.55 -2.20 -12.56
N SER A 391 22.28 -3.03 -11.54
CA SER A 391 23.20 -4.05 -11.06
C SER A 391 23.16 -5.33 -11.89
N ILE A 392 22.01 -5.69 -12.45
CA ILE A 392 21.80 -6.96 -13.15
C ILE A 392 21.60 -6.74 -14.65
N TYR A 393 20.50 -6.11 -15.06
CA TYR A 393 20.09 -6.07 -16.48
C TYR A 393 21.01 -5.20 -17.34
N ALA A 394 21.48 -4.06 -16.86
CA ALA A 394 22.39 -3.20 -17.60
C ALA A 394 23.80 -3.81 -17.81
N LYS A 395 24.20 -4.75 -16.95
CA LYS A 395 25.48 -5.44 -17.04
C LYS A 395 25.43 -6.73 -17.90
N CYS A 396 24.24 -7.25 -18.16
CA CYS A 396 24.02 -8.52 -18.84
C CYS A 396 24.00 -8.33 -20.37
N LYS A 397 25.14 -8.54 -21.04
CA LYS A 397 25.29 -8.34 -22.50
C LYS A 397 24.48 -9.32 -23.37
N SER A 398 24.10 -10.48 -22.84
CA SER A 398 23.50 -11.57 -23.63
C SER A 398 21.98 -11.57 -23.68
N HIS A 399 21.29 -10.64 -23.02
CA HIS A 399 19.84 -10.70 -22.80
C HIS A 399 19.06 -9.50 -23.38
N GLY A 400 19.66 -8.73 -24.31
CA GLY A 400 19.13 -7.44 -24.77
C GLY A 400 17.90 -7.51 -25.71
N GLU A 401 17.61 -8.60 -26.39
CA GLU A 401 16.79 -8.47 -27.61
C GLU A 401 15.47 -9.27 -27.66
N ASN A 402 15.18 -10.21 -26.76
CA ASN A 402 13.95 -11.00 -26.91
C ASN A 402 13.26 -11.41 -25.60
N ARG A 403 12.99 -10.44 -24.71
CA ARG A 403 12.21 -10.65 -23.48
C ARG A 403 10.71 -10.50 -23.68
N GLN A 404 10.22 -10.79 -24.86
CA GLN A 404 8.79 -10.71 -25.15
C GLN A 404 8.08 -11.98 -24.65
N VAL A 405 7.42 -11.89 -23.50
CA VAL A 405 6.45 -12.87 -23.06
C VAL A 405 5.08 -12.46 -23.59
N LYS A 406 4.46 -13.34 -24.40
CA LYS A 406 3.10 -13.15 -24.88
C LYS A 406 2.13 -13.80 -23.90
N VAL A 407 1.34 -12.99 -23.23
CA VAL A 407 0.28 -13.45 -22.34
C VAL A 407 -1.03 -13.50 -23.11
N SER A 408 -1.69 -14.65 -23.10
CA SER A 408 -3.02 -14.83 -23.69
C SER A 408 -4.06 -14.97 -22.59
N TYR A 409 -4.64 -13.84 -22.20
CA TYR A 409 -5.67 -13.79 -21.17
C TYR A 409 -7.03 -13.49 -21.80
N LYS A 410 -7.97 -14.44 -21.66
CA LYS A 410 -9.36 -14.26 -22.08
C LYS A 410 -10.25 -14.44 -20.85
N PRO A 411 -10.72 -13.35 -20.24
CA PRO A 411 -11.66 -13.46 -19.15
C PRO A 411 -12.95 -14.14 -19.63
N PRO A 412 -13.62 -14.93 -18.79
CA PRO A 412 -14.91 -15.54 -19.15
C PRO A 412 -15.90 -14.44 -19.60
N LYS A 413 -16.63 -14.69 -20.71
CA LYS A 413 -17.55 -13.69 -21.31
C LYS A 413 -18.56 -13.09 -20.32
N VAL A 414 -19.08 -13.90 -19.41
CA VAL A 414 -20.03 -13.43 -18.38
C VAL A 414 -19.40 -12.39 -17.46
N CYS A 415 -18.13 -12.59 -17.11
CA CYS A 415 -17.40 -11.64 -16.25
C CYS A 415 -17.03 -10.37 -17.00
N GLU A 416 -16.73 -10.45 -18.29
CA GLU A 416 -16.47 -9.29 -19.15
C GLU A 416 -17.71 -8.39 -19.26
N GLN A 417 -18.88 -8.97 -19.45
CA GLN A 417 -20.15 -8.23 -19.46
C GLN A 417 -20.44 -7.58 -18.12
N MET A 418 -20.19 -8.27 -17.00
CA MET A 418 -20.34 -7.68 -15.67
C MET A 418 -19.36 -6.52 -15.42
N LEU A 419 -18.12 -6.64 -15.86
CA LEU A 419 -17.15 -5.54 -15.76
C LEU A 419 -17.57 -4.34 -16.59
N LEU A 420 -18.00 -4.56 -17.83
CA LEU A 420 -18.51 -3.49 -18.69
C LEU A 420 -19.77 -2.82 -18.10
N ALA A 421 -20.66 -3.58 -17.48
CA ALA A 421 -21.83 -3.03 -16.81
C ALA A 421 -21.47 -2.18 -15.56
N VAL A 422 -20.46 -2.62 -14.79
CA VAL A 422 -19.92 -1.85 -13.65
C VAL A 422 -19.18 -0.61 -14.13
N GLU A 423 -18.37 -0.71 -15.18
CA GLU A 423 -17.67 0.43 -15.78
C GLU A 423 -18.65 1.46 -16.35
N ARG A 424 -19.78 1.03 -16.92
CA ARG A 424 -20.84 1.89 -17.44
C ARG A 424 -21.80 2.43 -16.36
N LYS A 425 -21.59 2.08 -15.09
CA LYS A 425 -22.52 2.40 -13.98
C LYS A 425 -23.94 1.86 -14.17
N GLU A 426 -24.14 0.90 -15.05
CA GLU A 426 -25.46 0.28 -15.32
C GLU A 426 -25.88 -0.66 -14.20
N VAL A 427 -24.92 -1.12 -13.37
CA VAL A 427 -25.18 -1.96 -12.19
C VAL A 427 -24.47 -1.36 -11.00
N GLU A 428 -25.21 -0.65 -10.15
CA GLU A 428 -24.80 -0.45 -8.76
C GLU A 428 -24.99 -1.79 -8.03
N LEU A 429 -23.90 -2.52 -7.84
CA LEU A 429 -23.90 -3.70 -7.00
C LEU A 429 -24.30 -3.26 -5.59
N SER A 430 -25.53 -3.58 -5.17
CA SER A 430 -25.99 -3.36 -3.80
C SER A 430 -25.01 -4.02 -2.82
N ALA A 431 -24.92 -3.48 -1.59
CA ALA A 431 -24.06 -4.08 -0.55
C ALA A 431 -24.38 -5.58 -0.35
N ALA A 432 -25.65 -5.98 -0.49
CA ALA A 432 -26.09 -7.36 -0.39
C ALA A 432 -25.69 -8.24 -1.60
N GLN A 433 -25.61 -7.69 -2.79
CA GLN A 433 -25.10 -8.40 -3.98
C GLN A 433 -23.58 -8.51 -3.95
N LYS A 434 -22.92 -7.51 -3.35
CA LYS A 434 -21.49 -7.57 -3.06
C LYS A 434 -21.15 -8.68 -2.06
N ASP A 435 -22.06 -9.03 -1.14
CA ASP A 435 -21.86 -10.08 -0.15
C ASP A 435 -22.27 -11.49 -0.61
N LYS A 436 -23.21 -11.61 -1.55
CA LYS A 436 -23.73 -12.91 -2.05
C LYS A 436 -22.98 -13.47 -3.25
N GLY A 437 -22.17 -12.65 -3.94
CA GLY A 437 -21.37 -13.10 -5.06
C GLY A 437 -20.09 -13.81 -4.58
N TRP A 438 -19.12 -13.83 -5.42
CA TRP A 438 -17.77 -14.37 -5.27
C TRP A 438 -17.00 -13.94 -4.01
N ARG A 439 -17.48 -12.95 -3.23
CA ARG A 439 -16.97 -12.58 -1.90
C ARG A 439 -17.29 -13.61 -0.80
N GLY A 440 -18.25 -14.49 -1.02
CA GLY A 440 -18.86 -15.26 0.07
C GLY A 440 -17.88 -16.10 0.87
N LYS A 441 -16.94 -16.81 0.27
CA LYS A 441 -16.10 -17.75 1.00
C LYS A 441 -14.89 -17.12 1.70
N VAL A 442 -14.31 -16.04 1.18
CA VAL A 442 -13.10 -15.43 1.77
C VAL A 442 -13.43 -14.44 2.88
N TYR A 443 -14.62 -13.83 2.84
CA TYR A 443 -15.04 -12.84 3.83
C TYR A 443 -16.07 -13.35 4.86
N SER A 444 -16.92 -14.33 4.52
CA SER A 444 -17.94 -14.85 5.43
C SER A 444 -17.34 -15.61 6.64
N GLU A 445 -16.22 -16.28 6.47
CA GLU A 445 -15.54 -16.96 7.59
C GLU A 445 -14.95 -15.99 8.63
N LYS A 446 -14.82 -14.68 8.32
CA LYS A 446 -14.34 -13.66 9.28
C LYS A 446 -15.45 -12.87 9.94
N THR A 447 -16.66 -12.86 9.40
CA THR A 447 -17.81 -12.13 9.95
C THR A 447 -18.66 -12.96 10.91
N THR A 448 -18.57 -14.28 10.87
CA THR A 448 -19.37 -15.18 11.70
C THR A 448 -18.73 -15.56 13.05
N ARG A 449 -17.55 -15.02 13.38
CA ARG A 449 -17.02 -15.11 14.75
C ARG A 449 -17.15 -13.76 15.44
N ARG A 450 -18.35 -13.47 15.90
CA ARG A 450 -18.63 -12.60 17.03
C ARG A 450 -18.48 -13.39 18.32
#